data_985a823f3b46a3ff7b4ab8bf512f8b47
#
_entry.id   985a823f3b46a3ff7b4ab8bf512f8b47
#
_cell.length_a   1.000
_cell.length_b   1.000
_cell.length_c   1.000
_cell.angle_alpha   90.00
_cell.angle_beta   90.00
_cell.angle_gamma   90.00
#
_symmetry.space_group_name_H-M   'P 1'
#
loop_
_entity.id
_entity.type
_entity.pdbx_description
1 polymer ?
#
loop_
_entity_poly.entity_id
_entity_poly.type
_entity_poly.pdbx_seq_one_letter_code
_entity_poly.pdbx_strand_id
1 'polypeptide(L)'
;MTYTGKMFEEDFKKGAELCGNEARFSRLYDTTNGFRGVANPCDFIAATKYGTVYIELKTTQSSSLPFSNISEHQWQELFIADRCKHALGGVLVYFPKHAMIKWYPMTQLTRLRNLGQKSINPTVETELGYSVDYFKKRTRLTILIENVLKAFKEHLADKQDG
;
A
#
# COMPACT_ATOMS: atom_id res chain seq x y z
N MET A 1 -21.04 6.33 10.26
CA MET A 1 -20.12 5.21 10.52
C MET A 1 -18.77 5.48 9.88
N THR A 2 -17.71 5.41 10.66
CA THR A 2 -16.35 5.68 10.15
C THR A 2 -15.79 4.45 9.45
N TYR A 3 -15.23 4.64 8.28
CA TYR A 3 -14.52 3.59 7.55
C TYR A 3 -13.18 3.32 8.24
N THR A 4 -12.94 2.07 8.62
CA THR A 4 -11.77 1.68 9.44
C THR A 4 -10.70 1.00 8.59
N GLY A 5 -9.50 0.92 9.15
CA GLY A 5 -8.40 0.16 8.53
C GLY A 5 -8.76 -1.31 8.31
N LYS A 6 -9.48 -1.92 9.26
CA LYS A 6 -9.95 -3.30 9.13
C LYS A 6 -10.91 -3.46 7.94
N MET A 7 -11.81 -2.52 7.73
CA MET A 7 -12.72 -2.52 6.59
C MET A 7 -11.94 -2.41 5.27
N PHE A 8 -10.89 -1.59 5.24
CA PHE A 8 -10.03 -1.45 4.07
C PHE A 8 -9.30 -2.75 3.74
N GLU A 9 -8.77 -3.43 4.76
CA GLU A 9 -8.14 -4.74 4.57
C GLU A 9 -9.12 -5.77 4.01
N GLU A 10 -10.35 -5.82 4.53
CA GLU A 10 -11.39 -6.74 4.07
C GLU A 10 -11.79 -6.44 2.63
N ASP A 11 -11.98 -5.17 2.28
CA ASP A 11 -12.35 -4.77 0.92
C ASP A 11 -11.22 -5.04 -0.08
N PHE A 12 -9.97 -4.79 0.32
CA PHE A 12 -8.81 -5.14 -0.50
C PHE A 12 -8.72 -6.65 -0.74
N LYS A 13 -8.90 -7.44 0.31
CA LYS A 13 -8.86 -8.90 0.20
C LYS A 13 -9.92 -9.43 -0.77
N LYS A 14 -11.15 -8.90 -0.70
CA LYS A 14 -12.22 -9.27 -1.64
C LYS A 14 -11.85 -8.95 -3.09
N GLY A 15 -11.30 -7.76 -3.33
CA GLY A 15 -10.83 -7.40 -4.67
C GLY A 15 -9.70 -8.30 -5.14
N ALA A 16 -8.76 -8.59 -4.27
CA ALA A 16 -7.61 -9.45 -4.58
C ALA A 16 -8.01 -10.88 -4.96
N GLU A 17 -9.07 -11.41 -4.38
CA GLU A 17 -9.60 -12.74 -4.71
C GLU A 17 -10.15 -12.83 -6.14
N LEU A 18 -10.46 -11.70 -6.77
CA LEU A 18 -11.02 -11.66 -8.12
C LEU A 18 -9.96 -11.55 -9.22
N CYS A 19 -8.68 -11.46 -8.89
CA CYS A 19 -7.63 -11.29 -9.91
C CYS A 19 -7.24 -12.57 -10.64
N GLY A 20 -7.80 -13.71 -10.26
CA GLY A 20 -7.55 -15.00 -10.94
C GLY A 20 -6.08 -15.41 -10.87
N ASN A 21 -5.49 -15.68 -12.03
CA ASN A 21 -4.10 -16.12 -12.13
C ASN A 21 -3.10 -14.97 -12.34
N GLU A 22 -3.56 -13.72 -12.34
CA GLU A 22 -2.69 -12.56 -12.57
C GLU A 22 -1.75 -12.29 -11.40
N ALA A 23 -2.18 -12.60 -10.18
CA ALA A 23 -1.39 -12.40 -8.98
C ALA A 23 -1.92 -13.26 -7.82
N ARG A 24 -1.07 -13.49 -6.83
CA ARG A 24 -1.49 -14.16 -5.59
C ARG A 24 -1.16 -13.24 -4.43
N PHE A 25 -2.20 -12.74 -3.77
CA PHE A 25 -2.08 -11.90 -2.57
C PHE A 25 -2.27 -12.77 -1.33
N SER A 26 -1.33 -12.71 -0.41
CA SER A 26 -1.37 -13.46 0.85
C SER A 26 -1.41 -12.50 2.03
N ARG A 27 -2.47 -12.59 2.85
CA ARG A 27 -2.60 -11.79 4.06
C ARG A 27 -1.65 -12.34 5.14
N LEU A 28 -0.89 -11.46 5.75
CA LEU A 28 -0.04 -11.79 6.89
C LEU A 28 -0.79 -11.44 8.18
N TYR A 29 -1.18 -12.47 8.93
CA TYR A 29 -1.90 -12.28 10.19
C TYR A 29 -0.94 -12.18 11.35
N ASP A 30 -1.26 -11.33 12.31
CA ASP A 30 -0.49 -11.24 13.53
C ASP A 30 -0.64 -12.54 14.34
N THR A 31 0.49 -13.09 14.77
CA THR A 31 0.49 -14.27 15.63
C THR A 31 0.24 -13.82 17.08
N THR A 32 -0.99 -14.02 17.56
CA THR A 32 -1.39 -13.59 18.91
C THR A 32 -1.07 -14.61 20.00
N ASN A 33 -0.50 -15.77 19.67
CA ASN A 33 -0.32 -16.89 20.59
C ASN A 33 0.99 -16.83 21.39
N GLY A 34 1.32 -15.69 22.00
CA GLY A 34 2.44 -15.60 22.93
C GLY A 34 3.84 -15.71 22.31
N PHE A 35 3.94 -15.82 21.01
CA PHE A 35 5.21 -15.73 20.31
C PHE A 35 5.61 -14.25 20.23
N ARG A 36 6.42 -13.83 21.15
CA ARG A 36 7.15 -12.57 21.06
C ARG A 36 8.24 -12.75 20.02
N GLY A 37 7.95 -12.53 18.76
CA GLY A 37 9.10 -12.78 17.98
C GLY A 37 9.18 -12.12 16.65
N VAL A 38 8.16 -12.09 15.88
CA VAL A 38 8.32 -11.58 14.53
C VAL A 38 7.14 -10.67 14.21
N ALA A 39 7.40 -9.37 14.18
CA ALA A 39 6.44 -8.43 13.61
C ALA A 39 6.37 -8.68 12.10
N ASN A 40 5.17 -8.75 11.56
CA ASN A 40 4.99 -8.86 10.11
C ASN A 40 5.57 -7.63 9.41
N PRO A 41 6.21 -7.81 8.24
CA PRO A 41 6.76 -6.69 7.49
C PRO A 41 5.66 -5.78 6.90
N CYS A 42 4.47 -6.32 6.67
CA CYS A 42 3.38 -5.62 6.03
C CYS A 42 2.08 -6.44 6.15
N ASP A 43 0.98 -5.90 5.62
CA ASP A 43 -0.32 -6.57 5.66
C ASP A 43 -0.45 -7.70 4.63
N PHE A 44 0.08 -7.52 3.43
CA PHE A 44 0.02 -8.50 2.33
C PHE A 44 1.35 -8.65 1.64
N ILE A 45 1.64 -9.88 1.21
CA ILE A 45 2.70 -10.14 0.23
C ILE A 45 2.03 -10.70 -1.02
N ALA A 46 2.42 -10.18 -2.18
CA ALA A 46 1.87 -10.61 -3.46
C ALA A 46 2.96 -11.21 -4.36
N ALA A 47 2.66 -12.35 -4.96
CA ALA A 47 3.43 -12.89 -6.07
C ALA A 47 2.77 -12.39 -7.35
N THR A 48 3.51 -11.66 -8.17
CA THR A 48 3.03 -11.07 -9.42
C THR A 48 4.05 -11.30 -10.53
N LYS A 49 3.64 -11.10 -11.78
CA LYS A 49 4.58 -11.12 -12.90
C LYS A 49 5.60 -9.98 -12.87
N TYR A 50 5.37 -8.98 -12.01
CA TYR A 50 6.27 -7.85 -11.80
C TYR A 50 7.23 -8.08 -10.64
N GLY A 51 7.19 -9.24 -10.02
CA GLY A 51 8.00 -9.60 -8.85
C GLY A 51 7.15 -9.73 -7.59
N THR A 52 7.83 -9.89 -6.48
CA THR A 52 7.20 -9.96 -5.15
C THR A 52 6.90 -8.54 -4.67
N VAL A 53 5.69 -8.32 -4.16
CA VAL A 53 5.27 -7.00 -3.68
C VAL A 53 4.88 -7.07 -2.22
N TYR A 54 5.46 -6.20 -1.40
CA TYR A 54 5.12 -6.02 0.02
C TYR A 54 4.16 -4.83 0.12
N ILE A 55 2.97 -5.06 0.67
CA ILE A 55 1.88 -4.07 0.67
C ILE A 55 1.39 -3.84 2.09
N GLU A 56 1.52 -2.60 2.56
CA GLU A 56 0.89 -2.14 3.78
C GLU A 56 -0.37 -1.35 3.41
N LEU A 57 -1.45 -1.53 4.14
CA LEU A 57 -2.71 -0.80 3.93
C LEU A 57 -2.90 0.24 5.02
N LYS A 58 -3.21 1.46 4.63
CA LYS A 58 -3.51 2.54 5.56
C LYS A 58 -4.74 3.31 5.10
N THR A 59 -5.52 3.80 6.06
CA THR A 59 -6.58 4.78 5.81
C THR A 59 -6.41 5.92 6.80
N THR A 60 -6.76 7.13 6.39
CA THR A 60 -6.67 8.31 7.26
C THR A 60 -7.90 9.17 7.07
N GLN A 61 -8.47 9.65 8.18
CA GLN A 61 -9.61 10.56 8.14
C GLN A 61 -9.18 12.02 7.92
N SER A 62 -7.90 12.30 8.03
CA SER A 62 -7.36 13.63 7.76
C SER A 62 -6.98 13.81 6.29
N SER A 63 -6.59 15.02 5.91
CA SER A 63 -6.18 15.33 4.54
C SER A 63 -4.82 14.72 4.17
N SER A 64 -4.04 14.29 5.16
CA SER A 64 -2.69 13.71 4.97
C SER A 64 -2.55 12.44 5.77
N LEU A 65 -1.66 11.56 5.31
CA LEU A 65 -1.22 10.40 6.08
C LEU A 65 0.09 10.76 6.79
N PRO A 66 0.09 10.84 8.13
CA PRO A 66 1.35 11.04 8.86
C PRO A 66 2.27 9.83 8.69
N PHE A 67 3.56 10.07 8.47
CA PHE A 67 4.53 8.99 8.34
C PHE A 67 4.66 8.19 9.64
N SER A 68 4.33 8.81 10.79
CA SER A 68 4.32 8.12 12.08
C SER A 68 3.25 7.02 12.18
N ASN A 69 2.27 6.98 11.27
CA ASN A 69 1.30 5.90 11.21
C ASN A 69 1.90 4.59 10.66
N ILE A 70 3.10 4.66 10.09
CA ILE A 70 3.85 3.49 9.62
C ILE A 70 4.93 3.23 10.66
N SER A 71 4.95 2.04 11.26
CA SER A 71 6.00 1.70 12.24
C SER A 71 7.38 1.69 11.58
N GLU A 72 8.42 1.96 12.36
CA GLU A 72 9.79 1.97 11.81
C GLU A 72 10.17 0.61 11.24
N HIS A 73 9.74 -0.47 11.88
CA HIS A 73 9.96 -1.83 11.37
C HIS A 73 9.31 -2.00 9.99
N GLN A 74 8.03 -1.64 9.84
CA GLN A 74 7.35 -1.71 8.55
C GLN A 74 8.01 -0.82 7.51
N TRP A 75 8.40 0.39 7.90
CA TRP A 75 9.08 1.32 7.00
C TRP A 75 10.34 0.70 6.40
N GLN A 76 11.18 0.11 7.27
CA GLN A 76 12.43 -0.52 6.83
C GLN A 76 12.19 -1.72 5.93
N GLU A 77 11.25 -2.60 6.30
CA GLU A 77 10.95 -3.80 5.51
C GLU A 77 10.40 -3.44 4.13
N LEU A 78 9.50 -2.47 4.05
CA LEU A 78 8.92 -2.01 2.79
C LEU A 78 9.98 -1.31 1.93
N PHE A 79 10.86 -0.53 2.55
CA PHE A 79 11.93 0.17 1.83
C PHE A 79 12.96 -0.81 1.25
N ILE A 80 13.37 -1.81 2.03
CA ILE A 80 14.29 -2.85 1.58
C ILE A 80 13.68 -3.63 0.40
N ALA A 81 12.41 -4.02 0.53
CA ALA A 81 11.70 -4.71 -0.55
C ALA A 81 11.64 -3.85 -1.82
N ASP A 82 11.31 -2.56 -1.68
CA ASP A 82 11.19 -1.66 -2.83
C ASP A 82 12.53 -1.44 -3.54
N ARG A 83 13.65 -1.57 -2.84
CA ARG A 83 14.98 -1.46 -3.42
C ARG A 83 15.49 -2.75 -4.05
N CYS A 84 14.89 -3.88 -3.75
CA CYS A 84 15.27 -5.15 -4.36
C CYS A 84 14.97 -5.15 -5.85
N LYS A 85 15.85 -5.78 -6.64
CA LYS A 85 15.73 -5.81 -8.10
C LYS A 85 14.43 -6.42 -8.60
N HIS A 86 13.94 -7.48 -7.91
CA HIS A 86 12.75 -8.22 -8.33
C HIS A 86 11.63 -8.14 -7.29
N ALA A 87 11.57 -7.03 -6.56
CA ALA A 87 10.53 -6.81 -5.58
C ALA A 87 10.10 -5.34 -5.58
N LEU A 88 8.93 -5.10 -5.02
CA LEU A 88 8.37 -3.77 -4.78
C LEU A 88 7.90 -3.73 -3.33
N GLY A 89 7.88 -2.54 -2.75
CA GLY A 89 7.34 -2.34 -1.41
C GLY A 89 6.68 -0.97 -1.31
N GLY A 90 5.51 -0.91 -0.71
CA GLY A 90 4.81 0.35 -0.59
C GLY A 90 3.56 0.29 0.25
N VAL A 91 2.89 1.42 0.32
CA VAL A 91 1.69 1.62 1.11
C VAL A 91 0.53 1.97 0.19
N LEU A 92 -0.55 1.21 0.29
CA LEU A 92 -1.81 1.54 -0.36
C LEU A 92 -2.64 2.34 0.63
N VAL A 93 -2.97 3.58 0.28
CA VAL A 93 -3.63 4.51 1.18
C VAL A 93 -4.99 4.91 0.64
N TYR A 94 -6.02 4.78 1.47
CA TYR A 94 -7.33 5.36 1.21
C TYR A 94 -7.46 6.68 1.97
N PHE A 95 -7.77 7.73 1.21
CA PHE A 95 -8.04 9.07 1.72
C PHE A 95 -9.52 9.38 1.49
N PRO A 96 -10.43 9.04 2.43
CA PRO A 96 -11.87 9.34 2.26
C PRO A 96 -12.15 10.81 2.01
N LYS A 97 -11.41 11.69 2.66
CA LYS A 97 -11.57 13.14 2.53
C LYS A 97 -11.34 13.64 1.10
N HIS A 98 -10.49 12.96 0.34
CA HIS A 98 -10.17 13.31 -1.05
C HIS A 98 -10.83 12.37 -2.06
N ALA A 99 -11.56 11.35 -1.59
CA ALA A 99 -12.12 10.29 -2.43
C ALA A 99 -11.04 9.68 -3.33
N MET A 100 -9.90 9.32 -2.75
CA MET A 100 -8.73 8.79 -3.46
C MET A 100 -8.17 7.55 -2.79
N ILE A 101 -7.76 6.57 -3.60
CA ILE A 101 -6.84 5.52 -3.21
C ILE A 101 -5.57 5.69 -4.04
N LYS A 102 -4.40 5.70 -3.38
CA LYS A 102 -3.11 5.77 -4.06
C LYS A 102 -2.15 4.74 -3.47
N TRP A 103 -1.36 4.14 -4.35
CA TRP A 103 -0.24 3.31 -3.93
C TRP A 103 1.05 4.11 -3.98
N TYR A 104 1.73 4.20 -2.83
CA TYR A 104 2.98 4.92 -2.69
C TYR A 104 4.13 3.94 -2.51
N PRO A 105 5.05 3.85 -3.51
CA PRO A 105 6.29 3.11 -3.31
C PRO A 105 7.08 3.68 -2.15
N MET A 106 7.69 2.79 -1.36
CA MET A 106 8.38 3.22 -0.15
C MET A 106 9.61 4.07 -0.43
N THR A 107 10.23 3.90 -1.59
CA THR A 107 11.34 4.76 -2.03
C THR A 107 10.89 6.21 -2.22
N GLN A 108 9.66 6.44 -2.69
CA GLN A 108 9.12 7.80 -2.82
C GLN A 108 8.88 8.43 -1.45
N LEU A 109 8.23 7.71 -0.53
CA LEU A 109 7.95 8.22 0.81
C LEU A 109 9.24 8.45 1.60
N THR A 110 10.24 7.60 1.44
CA THR A 110 11.54 7.76 2.10
C THR A 110 12.25 9.02 1.60
N ARG A 111 12.15 9.32 0.31
CA ARG A 111 12.73 10.56 -0.25
C ARG A 111 12.07 11.79 0.40
N LEU A 112 10.75 11.81 0.53
CA LEU A 112 10.06 12.91 1.20
C LEU A 112 10.48 13.05 2.66
N ARG A 113 10.56 11.94 3.38
CA ARG A 113 10.97 11.94 4.78
C ARG A 113 12.39 12.49 4.94
N ASN A 114 13.29 12.11 4.06
CA ASN A 114 14.67 12.61 4.06
C ASN A 114 14.78 14.11 3.74
N LEU A 115 13.76 14.66 3.06
CA LEU A 115 13.66 16.11 2.81
C LEU A 115 13.01 16.85 3.98
N GLY A 116 12.68 16.16 5.08
CA GLY A 116 12.10 16.75 6.27
C GLY A 116 10.58 16.73 6.34
N GLN A 117 9.89 16.16 5.35
CA GLN A 117 8.44 16.04 5.40
C GLN A 117 7.99 14.96 6.38
N LYS A 118 6.83 15.16 6.99
CA LYS A 118 6.30 14.27 8.03
C LYS A 118 5.00 13.57 7.63
N SER A 119 4.47 13.88 6.45
CA SER A 119 3.21 13.33 5.97
C SER A 119 3.14 13.42 4.45
N ILE A 120 2.18 12.67 3.86
CA ILE A 120 1.87 12.74 2.44
C ILE A 120 0.42 13.19 2.26
N ASN A 121 0.21 14.21 1.41
CA ASN A 121 -1.11 14.70 1.01
C ASN A 121 -1.27 14.49 -0.49
N PRO A 122 -2.27 13.71 -0.95
CA PRO A 122 -2.39 13.37 -2.37
C PRO A 122 -2.75 14.56 -3.25
N THR A 123 -3.23 15.67 -2.66
CA THR A 123 -3.58 16.89 -3.41
C THR A 123 -2.44 17.89 -3.43
N VAL A 124 -1.38 17.68 -2.67
CA VAL A 124 -0.17 18.54 -2.63
C VAL A 124 0.95 17.87 -3.43
N GLU A 125 1.32 16.65 -3.05
CA GLU A 125 2.33 15.88 -3.79
C GLU A 125 1.65 15.05 -4.87
N THR A 126 1.04 15.73 -5.84
CA THR A 126 0.20 15.10 -6.88
C THR A 126 0.98 14.18 -7.82
N GLU A 127 2.28 14.44 -8.00
CA GLU A 127 3.16 13.65 -8.85
C GLU A 127 3.62 12.34 -8.22
N LEU A 128 3.42 12.17 -6.91
CA LEU A 128 3.82 10.96 -6.20
C LEU A 128 2.70 9.94 -6.11
N GLY A 129 3.09 8.68 -6.03
CA GLY A 129 2.16 7.57 -5.96
C GLY A 129 1.47 7.29 -7.28
N TYR A 130 0.64 6.26 -7.27
CA TYR A 130 -0.12 5.80 -8.44
C TYR A 130 -1.58 5.66 -8.01
N SER A 131 -2.48 6.27 -8.77
CA SER A 131 -3.92 6.24 -8.47
C SER A 131 -4.49 4.85 -8.71
N VAL A 132 -5.39 4.45 -7.81
CA VAL A 132 -6.12 3.18 -7.90
C VAL A 132 -7.61 3.49 -7.87
N ASP A 133 -8.31 3.13 -8.93
CA ASP A 133 -9.74 3.35 -9.02
C ASP A 133 -10.52 2.37 -8.14
N TYR A 134 -11.66 2.82 -7.67
CA TYR A 134 -12.55 2.02 -6.84
C TYR A 134 -13.99 2.49 -7.02
N PHE A 135 -14.93 1.62 -6.65
CA PHE A 135 -16.33 1.98 -6.52
C PHE A 135 -16.72 1.97 -5.05
N LYS A 136 -17.57 2.91 -4.66
CA LYS A 136 -18.11 2.95 -3.31
C LYS A 136 -19.60 2.67 -3.36
N LYS A 137 -20.04 1.67 -2.60
CA LYS A 137 -21.45 1.36 -2.41
C LYS A 137 -21.74 1.37 -0.92
N ARG A 138 -22.57 2.32 -0.49
CA ARG A 138 -22.82 2.59 0.94
C ARG A 138 -21.50 2.93 1.64
N THR A 139 -21.04 2.09 2.58
CA THR A 139 -19.80 2.29 3.34
C THR A 139 -18.65 1.39 2.88
N ARG A 140 -18.87 0.56 1.85
CA ARG A 140 -17.84 -0.41 1.41
C ARG A 140 -17.26 -0.02 0.06
N LEU A 141 -16.00 -0.42 -0.15
CA LEU A 141 -15.26 -0.13 -1.38
C LEU A 141 -15.10 -1.40 -2.20
N THR A 142 -15.24 -1.26 -3.51
CA THR A 142 -14.79 -2.27 -4.49
C THR A 142 -13.52 -1.73 -5.13
N ILE A 143 -12.38 -2.28 -4.75
CA ILE A 143 -11.07 -1.83 -5.22
C ILE A 143 -10.75 -2.54 -6.52
N LEU A 144 -10.40 -1.78 -7.56
CA LEU A 144 -10.05 -2.36 -8.85
C LEU A 144 -8.62 -2.89 -8.80
N ILE A 145 -8.46 -4.18 -8.59
CA ILE A 145 -7.13 -4.81 -8.44
C ILE A 145 -6.29 -4.69 -9.72
N GLU A 146 -6.91 -4.66 -10.90
CA GLU A 146 -6.18 -4.40 -12.13
C GLU A 146 -5.45 -3.04 -12.11
N ASN A 147 -6.00 -2.02 -11.42
CA ASN A 147 -5.32 -0.75 -11.24
C ASN A 147 -4.15 -0.86 -10.26
N VAL A 148 -4.28 -1.71 -9.25
CA VAL A 148 -3.17 -1.99 -8.31
C VAL A 148 -2.02 -2.66 -9.07
N LEU A 149 -2.31 -3.67 -9.87
CA LEU A 149 -1.31 -4.36 -10.69
C LEU A 149 -0.67 -3.40 -11.71
N LYS A 150 -1.46 -2.50 -12.29
CA LYS A 150 -0.95 -1.46 -13.20
C LYS A 150 0.01 -0.51 -12.48
N ALA A 151 -0.31 -0.13 -11.24
CA ALA A 151 0.58 0.69 -10.42
C ALA A 151 1.93 -0.01 -10.18
N PHE A 152 1.92 -1.31 -9.90
CA PHE A 152 3.15 -2.09 -9.75
C PHE A 152 3.97 -2.09 -11.04
N LYS A 153 3.31 -2.30 -12.18
CA LYS A 153 3.96 -2.28 -13.50
C LYS A 153 4.63 -0.92 -13.76
N GLU A 154 3.90 0.17 -13.52
CA GLU A 154 4.41 1.52 -13.74
C GLU A 154 5.59 1.83 -12.84
N HIS A 155 5.51 1.47 -11.55
CA HIS A 155 6.61 1.68 -10.63
C HIS A 155 7.84 0.85 -11.00
N LEU A 156 7.66 -0.40 -11.40
CA LEU A 156 8.77 -1.24 -11.85
C LEU A 156 9.49 -0.60 -13.05
N ALA A 157 8.74 -0.07 -14.01
CA ALA A 157 9.32 0.64 -15.16
C ALA A 157 10.10 1.88 -14.71
N ASP A 158 9.53 2.69 -13.81
CA ASP A 158 10.19 3.89 -13.27
C ASP A 158 11.50 3.54 -12.54
N LYS A 159 11.53 2.42 -11.81
CA LYS A 159 12.75 1.94 -11.15
C LYS A 159 13.85 1.55 -12.13
N GLN A 160 13.47 0.95 -13.27
CA GLN A 160 14.43 0.50 -14.28
C GLN A 160 15.03 1.65 -15.08
N ASP A 161 14.28 2.75 -15.22
CA ASP A 161 14.71 3.94 -15.97
C ASP A 161 15.52 4.92 -15.10
N GLY A 162 15.55 4.70 -13.78
CA GLY A 162 16.22 5.58 -12.83
C GLY A 162 17.64 5.20 -12.45
#